data_fe56742fd4e094c3011a4ec55cb9f274
#
_entry.id   fe56742fd4e094c3011a4ec55cb9f274
#
_cell.length_a   1.000
_cell.length_b   1.000
_cell.length_c   1.000
_cell.angle_alpha   90.00
_cell.angle_beta   90.00
_cell.angle_gamma   90.00
#
_symmetry.space_group_name_H-M   'P 1'
#
loop_
_entity.id
_entity.type
_entity.pdbx_description
1 polymer ?
#
loop_
_entity_poly.entity_id
_entity_poly.type
_entity_poly.pdbx_seq_one_letter_code
_entity_poly.pdbx_strand_id
1 'polypeptide(L)'
;LEKLTKNANIANLQRKIVSLKILCYRRKQDEAAYLEEAGRFYELTEALDRENHYMIANMLSVRRSLEHANEKRREMEKANERLLEKSETDPLTRLANRFRLNDYLERAFERTRDDHRAFAVEILDIDYFKEYNDNYGHQAGDACIVAIADELRKMQSHDTFCARYGGDEFIIIYEYKTE
;
A
#
# COMPACT_ATOMS: atom_id res chain seq x y z
N LEU A 1 7.92 -22.79 -12.16
CA LEU A 1 6.68 -22.73 -12.96
C LEU A 1 6.92 -23.28 -14.37
N GLU A 2 7.89 -22.80 -15.15
CA GLU A 2 8.18 -23.30 -16.53
C GLU A 2 8.44 -24.80 -16.63
N LYS A 3 9.16 -25.40 -15.67
CA LYS A 3 9.40 -26.85 -15.63
C LYS A 3 8.10 -27.66 -15.37
N LEU A 4 7.21 -27.15 -14.51
CA LEU A 4 5.93 -27.79 -14.18
C LEU A 4 4.96 -27.74 -15.35
N THR A 5 4.85 -26.59 -16.02
CA THR A 5 4.00 -26.45 -17.22
C THR A 5 4.51 -27.30 -18.39
N LYS A 6 5.82 -27.46 -18.52
CA LYS A 6 6.42 -28.32 -19.55
C LYS A 6 6.13 -29.80 -19.31
N ASN A 7 6.21 -30.25 -18.06
CA ASN A 7 5.88 -31.63 -17.69
C ASN A 7 4.38 -31.94 -17.84
N ALA A 8 3.50 -31.04 -17.43
CA ALA A 8 2.05 -31.19 -17.61
C ALA A 8 1.64 -31.22 -19.09
N ASN A 9 2.28 -30.43 -19.95
CA ASN A 9 2.08 -30.46 -21.40
C ASN A 9 2.52 -31.80 -22.02
N ILE A 10 3.64 -32.34 -21.55
CA ILE A 10 4.13 -33.66 -22.01
C ILE A 10 3.16 -34.78 -21.60
N ALA A 11 2.71 -34.77 -20.33
CA ALA A 11 1.77 -35.79 -19.84
C ALA A 11 0.41 -35.71 -20.55
N ASN A 12 -0.11 -34.51 -20.82
CA ASN A 12 -1.31 -34.31 -21.63
C ASN A 12 -1.15 -34.81 -23.07
N LEU A 13 0.02 -34.58 -23.67
CA LEU A 13 0.33 -35.11 -25.01
C LEU A 13 0.40 -36.62 -25.00
N GLN A 14 1.07 -37.21 -24.03
CA GLN A 14 1.11 -38.67 -23.84
C GLN A 14 -0.28 -39.27 -23.69
N ARG A 15 -1.16 -38.68 -22.87
CA ARG A 15 -2.56 -39.13 -22.72
C ARG A 15 -3.32 -39.07 -24.04
N LYS A 16 -3.13 -38.03 -24.88
CA LYS A 16 -3.73 -37.94 -26.20
C LYS A 16 -3.21 -39.04 -27.14
N ILE A 17 -1.92 -39.32 -27.13
CA ILE A 17 -1.32 -40.38 -27.93
C ILE A 17 -1.89 -41.74 -27.52
N VAL A 18 -1.97 -42.04 -26.21
CA VAL A 18 -2.55 -43.28 -25.68
C VAL A 18 -4.01 -43.39 -26.07
N SER A 19 -4.81 -42.33 -26.02
CA SER A 19 -6.21 -42.37 -26.45
C SER A 19 -6.38 -42.71 -27.95
N LEU A 20 -5.49 -42.21 -28.78
CA LEU A 20 -5.48 -42.55 -30.23
C LEU A 20 -5.10 -44.01 -30.47
N LYS A 21 -4.13 -44.56 -29.73
CA LYS A 21 -3.76 -45.97 -29.78
C LYS A 21 -4.92 -46.89 -29.39
N ILE A 22 -5.64 -46.55 -28.31
CA ILE A 22 -6.85 -47.25 -27.87
C ILE A 22 -7.86 -47.37 -29.02
N LEU A 23 -8.12 -46.26 -29.73
CA LEU A 23 -9.02 -46.26 -30.89
C LEU A 23 -8.52 -47.16 -32.01
N CYS A 24 -7.21 -47.18 -32.27
CA CYS A 24 -6.58 -48.03 -33.30
C CYS A 24 -6.70 -49.51 -32.97
N TYR A 25 -6.38 -49.91 -31.72
CA TYR A 25 -6.45 -51.30 -31.31
C TYR A 25 -7.90 -51.83 -31.24
N ARG A 26 -8.85 -51.01 -30.83
CA ARG A 26 -10.28 -51.33 -30.90
C ARG A 26 -10.75 -51.63 -32.33
N ARG A 27 -10.27 -50.83 -33.34
CA ARG A 27 -10.58 -51.06 -34.74
C ARG A 27 -9.95 -52.36 -35.27
N LYS A 28 -8.75 -52.72 -34.78
CA LYS A 28 -8.04 -53.95 -35.15
C LYS A 28 -8.55 -55.18 -34.43
N GLN A 29 -9.49 -55.05 -33.50
CA GLN A 29 -9.98 -56.08 -32.61
C GLN A 29 -8.89 -56.81 -31.79
N ASP A 30 -7.78 -56.08 -31.51
CA ASP A 30 -6.70 -56.53 -30.64
C ASP A 30 -7.03 -56.20 -29.21
N GLU A 31 -7.68 -57.14 -28.53
CA GLU A 31 -8.22 -56.96 -27.17
C GLU A 31 -7.11 -56.84 -26.13
N ALA A 32 -6.00 -57.56 -26.28
CA ALA A 32 -4.87 -57.51 -25.35
C ALA A 32 -4.19 -56.14 -25.34
N ALA A 33 -3.86 -55.63 -26.53
CA ALA A 33 -3.24 -54.30 -26.69
C ALA A 33 -4.22 -53.17 -26.30
N TYR A 34 -5.52 -53.34 -26.53
CA TYR A 34 -6.55 -52.40 -26.08
C TYR A 34 -6.59 -52.28 -24.56
N LEU A 35 -6.59 -53.39 -23.82
CA LEU A 35 -6.63 -53.42 -22.35
C LEU A 35 -5.36 -52.82 -21.74
N GLU A 36 -4.20 -53.12 -22.31
CA GLU A 36 -2.91 -52.53 -21.86
C GLU A 36 -2.89 -51.01 -21.99
N GLU A 37 -3.24 -50.45 -23.17
CA GLU A 37 -3.27 -49.03 -23.38
C GLU A 37 -4.41 -48.31 -22.61
N ALA A 38 -5.52 -48.99 -22.33
CA ALA A 38 -6.59 -48.49 -21.48
C ALA A 38 -6.13 -48.36 -20.01
N GLY A 39 -5.37 -49.32 -19.49
CA GLY A 39 -4.72 -49.21 -18.18
C GLY A 39 -3.74 -48.03 -18.10
N ARG A 40 -2.91 -47.86 -19.12
CA ARG A 40 -1.99 -46.73 -19.22
C ARG A 40 -2.72 -45.40 -19.27
N PHE A 41 -3.82 -45.31 -19.99
CA PHE A 41 -4.65 -44.10 -20.05
C PHE A 41 -5.20 -43.74 -18.69
N TYR A 42 -5.68 -44.73 -17.93
CA TYR A 42 -6.20 -44.53 -16.58
C TYR A 42 -5.11 -44.02 -15.64
N GLU A 43 -3.92 -44.63 -15.61
CA GLU A 43 -2.79 -44.20 -14.77
C GLU A 43 -2.34 -42.77 -15.07
N LEU A 44 -2.23 -42.41 -16.35
CA LEU A 44 -1.88 -41.06 -16.77
C LEU A 44 -2.92 -40.01 -16.37
N THR A 45 -4.21 -40.40 -16.42
CA THR A 45 -5.30 -39.51 -16.05
C THR A 45 -5.30 -39.27 -14.54
N GLU A 46 -5.16 -40.34 -13.72
CA GLU A 46 -5.05 -40.20 -12.27
C GLU A 46 -3.82 -39.37 -11.84
N ALA A 47 -2.70 -39.54 -12.50
CA ALA A 47 -1.49 -38.76 -12.19
C ALA A 47 -1.69 -37.26 -12.50
N LEU A 48 -2.32 -36.93 -13.62
CA LEU A 48 -2.65 -35.56 -14.00
C LEU A 48 -3.65 -34.91 -13.02
N ASP A 49 -4.67 -35.67 -12.62
CA ASP A 49 -5.69 -35.16 -11.68
C ASP A 49 -5.08 -34.91 -10.30
N ARG A 50 -4.20 -35.77 -9.80
CA ARG A 50 -3.44 -35.54 -8.54
C ARG A 50 -2.57 -34.28 -8.64
N GLU A 51 -1.85 -34.07 -9.73
CA GLU A 51 -1.01 -32.89 -9.95
C GLU A 51 -1.84 -31.60 -10.00
N ASN A 52 -2.98 -31.63 -10.69
CA ASN A 52 -3.92 -30.49 -10.75
C ASN A 52 -4.49 -30.15 -9.37
N HIS A 53 -4.93 -31.13 -8.59
CA HIS A 53 -5.43 -30.91 -7.24
C HIS A 53 -4.36 -30.30 -6.31
N TYR A 54 -3.13 -30.79 -6.40
CA TYR A 54 -2.01 -30.25 -5.64
C TYR A 54 -1.70 -28.80 -6.02
N MET A 55 -1.72 -28.49 -7.30
CA MET A 55 -1.48 -27.14 -7.81
C MET A 55 -2.56 -26.15 -7.37
N ILE A 56 -3.84 -26.57 -7.43
CA ILE A 56 -4.97 -25.76 -6.95
C ILE A 56 -4.87 -25.52 -5.44
N ALA A 57 -4.55 -26.54 -4.65
CA ALA A 57 -4.39 -26.42 -3.20
C ALA A 57 -3.27 -25.43 -2.83
N ASN A 58 -2.13 -25.51 -3.51
CA ASN A 58 -1.02 -24.58 -3.33
C ASN A 58 -1.39 -23.15 -3.73
N MET A 59 -2.08 -22.96 -4.85
CA MET A 59 -2.54 -21.65 -5.31
C MET A 59 -3.49 -21.01 -4.30
N LEU A 60 -4.43 -21.77 -3.75
CA LEU A 60 -5.35 -21.31 -2.71
C LEU A 60 -4.61 -20.96 -1.41
N SER A 61 -3.61 -21.74 -1.03
CA SER A 61 -2.76 -21.47 0.14
C SER A 61 -1.99 -20.15 -0.01
N VAL A 62 -1.32 -19.93 -1.14
CA VAL A 62 -0.60 -18.69 -1.43
C VAL A 62 -1.55 -17.49 -1.44
N ARG A 63 -2.72 -17.65 -2.06
CA ARG A 63 -3.74 -16.58 -2.06
C ARG A 63 -4.17 -16.18 -0.66
N ARG A 64 -4.48 -17.15 0.21
CA ARG A 64 -4.85 -16.89 1.61
C ARG A 64 -3.73 -16.18 2.38
N SER A 65 -2.49 -16.60 2.17
CA SER A 65 -1.34 -15.96 2.81
C SER A 65 -1.16 -14.50 2.39
N LEU A 66 -1.38 -14.20 1.09
CA LEU A 66 -1.37 -12.84 0.54
C LEU A 66 -2.51 -11.98 1.10
N GLU A 67 -3.73 -12.53 1.16
CA GLU A 67 -4.88 -11.83 1.73
C GLU A 67 -4.63 -11.48 3.20
N HIS A 68 -4.14 -12.42 4.00
CA HIS A 68 -3.81 -12.19 5.41
C HIS A 68 -2.68 -11.16 5.60
N ALA A 69 -1.62 -11.24 4.79
CA ALA A 69 -0.52 -10.27 4.83
C ALA A 69 -0.99 -8.84 4.48
N ASN A 70 -1.87 -8.71 3.48
CA ASN A 70 -2.45 -7.42 3.09
C ASN A 70 -3.38 -6.85 4.18
N GLU A 71 -4.17 -7.69 4.83
CA GLU A 71 -5.04 -7.30 5.93
C GLU A 71 -4.23 -6.77 7.12
N LYS A 72 -3.21 -7.52 7.52
CA LYS A 72 -2.29 -7.10 8.60
C LYS A 72 -1.56 -5.78 8.27
N ARG A 73 -1.14 -5.60 7.02
CA ARG A 73 -0.52 -4.34 6.58
C ARG A 73 -1.50 -3.16 6.73
N ARG A 74 -2.76 -3.33 6.29
CA ARG A 74 -3.80 -2.28 6.43
C ARG A 74 -4.10 -1.93 7.90
N GLU A 75 -4.11 -2.93 8.78
CA GLU A 75 -4.29 -2.69 10.22
C GLU A 75 -3.13 -1.89 10.81
N MET A 76 -1.89 -2.23 10.42
CA MET A 76 -0.70 -1.50 10.86
C MET A 76 -0.67 -0.06 10.31
N GLU A 77 -1.07 0.16 9.07
CA GLU A 77 -1.18 1.50 8.46
C GLU A 77 -2.19 2.36 9.25
N LYS A 78 -3.39 1.82 9.52
CA LYS A 78 -4.41 2.51 10.34
C LYS A 78 -3.97 2.78 11.77
N ALA A 79 -3.24 1.85 12.39
CA ALA A 79 -2.70 2.06 13.74
C ALA A 79 -1.63 3.16 13.73
N ASN A 80 -0.78 3.21 12.71
CA ASN A 80 0.23 4.24 12.55
C ASN A 80 -0.39 5.63 12.29
N GLU A 81 -1.43 5.71 11.45
CA GLU A 81 -2.20 6.95 11.24
C GLU A 81 -2.78 7.46 12.57
N ARG A 82 -3.40 6.59 13.38
CA ARG A 82 -3.93 6.97 14.70
C ARG A 82 -2.84 7.42 15.69
N LEU A 83 -1.64 6.86 15.60
CA LEU A 83 -0.51 7.30 16.42
C LEU A 83 0.03 8.66 15.96
N LEU A 84 0.07 8.91 14.66
CA LEU A 84 0.44 10.20 14.07
C LEU A 84 -0.59 11.29 14.40
N GLU A 85 -1.90 10.96 14.37
CA GLU A 85 -2.97 11.86 14.82
C GLU A 85 -2.84 12.22 16.30
N LYS A 86 -2.43 11.28 17.14
CA LYS A 86 -2.17 11.53 18.58
C LYS A 86 -0.84 12.25 18.85
N SER A 87 0.08 12.26 17.90
CA SER A 87 1.28 13.09 17.98
C SER A 87 0.91 14.52 17.63
N GLU A 88 1.07 15.44 18.52
CA GLU A 88 0.76 16.85 18.30
C GLU A 88 1.78 17.59 17.42
N THR A 89 2.88 16.92 17.05
CA THR A 89 4.00 17.51 16.31
C THR A 89 4.27 16.81 14.99
N ASP A 90 4.65 17.57 13.96
CA ASP A 90 5.16 17.04 12.69
C ASP A 90 6.55 16.40 12.90
N PRO A 91 6.78 15.17 12.46
CA PRO A 91 8.04 14.46 12.74
C PRO A 91 9.27 15.06 12.04
N LEU A 92 9.10 15.72 10.88
CA LEU A 92 10.19 16.32 10.12
C LEU A 92 10.58 17.68 10.70
N THR A 93 9.59 18.54 10.92
CA THR A 93 9.80 19.95 11.29
C THR A 93 9.73 20.23 12.78
N ARG A 94 9.14 19.34 13.57
CA ARG A 94 8.84 19.53 15.00
C ARG A 94 7.91 20.71 15.30
N LEU A 95 7.32 21.34 14.30
CA LEU A 95 6.17 22.23 14.47
C LEU A 95 4.92 21.46 14.85
N ALA A 96 3.87 22.17 15.26
CA ALA A 96 2.56 21.55 15.42
C ALA A 96 2.13 20.88 14.09
N ASN A 97 1.53 19.70 14.17
CA ASN A 97 0.97 19.03 13.00
C ASN A 97 -0.46 19.54 12.74
N ARG A 98 -1.07 19.06 11.65
CA ARG A 98 -2.44 19.40 11.26
C ARG A 98 -3.48 19.11 12.35
N PHE A 99 -3.29 18.02 13.13
CA PHE A 99 -4.21 17.68 14.21
C PHE A 99 -4.21 18.73 15.32
N ARG A 100 -3.01 19.09 15.80
CA ARG A 100 -2.84 20.13 16.81
C ARG A 100 -3.26 21.52 16.30
N LEU A 101 -3.04 21.79 15.02
CA LEU A 101 -3.50 23.03 14.38
C LEU A 101 -5.02 23.18 14.47
N ASN A 102 -5.79 22.13 14.14
CA ASN A 102 -7.24 22.15 14.19
C ASN A 102 -7.76 22.39 15.62
N ASP A 103 -7.21 21.67 16.59
CA ASP A 103 -7.55 21.87 18.02
C ASP A 103 -7.21 23.29 18.49
N TYR A 104 -6.06 23.82 18.06
CA TYR A 104 -5.66 25.19 18.39
C TYR A 104 -6.59 26.23 17.75
N LEU A 105 -6.96 26.05 16.47
CA LEU A 105 -7.86 26.94 15.73
C LEU A 105 -9.24 27.05 16.41
N GLU A 106 -9.84 25.92 16.79
CA GLU A 106 -11.13 25.91 17.49
C GLU A 106 -11.05 26.72 18.80
N ARG A 107 -10.04 26.45 19.61
CA ARG A 107 -9.84 27.15 20.90
C ARG A 107 -9.48 28.61 20.72
N ALA A 108 -8.65 28.97 19.74
CA ALA A 108 -8.28 30.34 19.46
C ALA A 108 -9.49 31.15 18.99
N PHE A 109 -10.32 30.57 18.12
CA PHE A 109 -11.54 31.21 17.64
C PHE A 109 -12.54 31.48 18.80
N GLU A 110 -12.73 30.53 19.70
CA GLU A 110 -13.60 30.71 20.87
C GLU A 110 -13.07 31.83 21.79
N ARG A 111 -11.77 31.81 22.11
CA ARG A 111 -11.14 32.84 22.94
C ARG A 111 -11.26 34.23 22.34
N THR A 112 -10.94 34.38 21.04
CA THR A 112 -10.98 35.69 20.40
C THR A 112 -12.39 36.23 20.23
N ARG A 113 -13.38 35.38 20.02
CA ARG A 113 -14.78 35.75 19.99
C ARG A 113 -15.26 36.32 21.33
N ASP A 114 -14.91 35.62 22.43
CA ASP A 114 -15.36 35.99 23.79
C ASP A 114 -14.63 37.25 24.33
N ASP A 115 -13.35 37.40 23.97
CA ASP A 115 -12.48 38.51 24.39
C ASP A 115 -12.51 39.72 23.43
N HIS A 116 -13.26 39.66 22.33
CA HIS A 116 -13.29 40.70 21.27
C HIS A 116 -11.89 41.00 20.68
N ARG A 117 -11.03 39.97 20.57
CA ARG A 117 -9.67 40.11 19.99
C ARG A 117 -9.68 39.88 18.50
N ALA A 118 -8.72 40.47 17.79
CA ALA A 118 -8.50 40.19 16.41
C ALA A 118 -7.78 38.84 16.25
N PHE A 119 -8.14 38.10 15.20
CA PHE A 119 -7.58 36.82 14.85
C PHE A 119 -7.23 36.81 13.35
N ALA A 120 -6.01 36.42 13.03
CA ALA A 120 -5.59 36.30 11.64
C ALA A 120 -4.95 34.94 11.38
N VAL A 121 -5.20 34.40 10.20
CA VAL A 121 -4.60 33.15 9.71
C VAL A 121 -3.85 33.45 8.43
N GLU A 122 -2.59 33.07 8.40
CA GLU A 122 -1.73 33.15 7.23
C GLU A 122 -1.41 31.73 6.75
N ILE A 123 -1.51 31.53 5.43
CA ILE A 123 -1.12 30.29 4.76
C ILE A 123 0.13 30.59 3.94
N LEU A 124 1.17 29.82 4.18
CA LEU A 124 2.44 29.89 3.48
C LEU A 124 2.69 28.60 2.73
N ASP A 125 3.05 28.70 1.46
CA ASP A 125 3.37 27.60 0.56
C ASP A 125 4.72 27.86 -0.11
N ILE A 126 5.49 26.82 -0.40
CA ILE A 126 6.81 26.96 -1.05
C ILE A 126 6.64 26.94 -2.56
N ASP A 127 6.83 28.08 -3.20
CA ASP A 127 6.75 28.19 -4.65
C ASP A 127 7.71 27.22 -5.35
N TYR A 128 7.21 26.51 -6.37
CA TYR A 128 7.97 25.56 -7.20
C TYR A 128 8.62 24.41 -6.42
N PHE A 129 8.09 24.04 -5.25
CA PHE A 129 8.69 23.01 -4.40
C PHE A 129 8.86 21.66 -5.10
N LYS A 130 7.87 21.28 -5.93
CA LYS A 130 7.96 20.06 -6.74
C LYS A 130 9.16 20.11 -7.70
N GLU A 131 9.34 21.22 -8.42
CA GLU A 131 10.46 21.38 -9.35
C GLU A 131 11.81 21.36 -8.61
N TYR A 132 11.85 21.93 -7.42
CA TYR A 132 13.02 21.88 -6.55
C TYR A 132 13.37 20.42 -6.18
N ASN A 133 12.37 19.62 -5.77
CA ASN A 133 12.56 18.20 -5.46
C ASN A 133 13.01 17.39 -6.68
N ASP A 134 12.40 17.65 -7.85
CA ASP A 134 12.73 16.94 -9.08
C ASP A 134 14.19 17.23 -9.53
N ASN A 135 14.71 18.41 -9.26
CA ASN A 135 16.09 18.82 -9.61
C ASN A 135 17.15 18.42 -8.57
N TYR A 136 16.83 18.50 -7.27
CA TYR A 136 17.80 18.35 -6.18
C TYR A 136 17.55 17.15 -5.29
N GLY A 137 16.45 16.43 -5.51
CA GLY A 137 16.05 15.26 -4.74
C GLY A 137 15.30 15.59 -3.43
N HIS A 138 14.54 14.60 -2.95
CA HIS A 138 13.68 14.76 -1.77
C HIS A 138 14.45 15.12 -0.48
N GLN A 139 15.70 14.69 -0.33
CA GLN A 139 16.51 15.05 0.84
C GLN A 139 16.80 16.56 0.88
N ALA A 140 17.04 17.19 -0.28
CA ALA A 140 17.20 18.63 -0.37
C ALA A 140 15.89 19.38 -0.08
N GLY A 141 14.76 18.83 -0.54
CA GLY A 141 13.43 19.34 -0.20
C GLY A 141 13.12 19.25 1.30
N ASP A 142 13.42 18.15 1.94
CA ASP A 142 13.26 17.99 3.39
C ASP A 142 14.11 19.02 4.15
N ALA A 143 15.35 19.27 3.72
CA ALA A 143 16.21 20.30 4.32
C ALA A 143 15.63 21.72 4.14
N CYS A 144 15.05 22.01 2.97
CA CYS A 144 14.35 23.27 2.71
C CYS A 144 13.16 23.48 3.66
N ILE A 145 12.30 22.45 3.79
CA ILE A 145 11.15 22.44 4.71
C ILE A 145 11.60 22.67 6.15
N VAL A 146 12.67 22.00 6.58
CA VAL A 146 13.22 22.15 7.95
C VAL A 146 13.75 23.56 8.16
N ALA A 147 14.44 24.14 7.19
CA ALA A 147 14.96 25.51 7.29
C ALA A 147 13.84 26.54 7.48
N ILE A 148 12.75 26.44 6.72
CA ILE A 148 11.57 27.30 6.88
C ILE A 148 10.93 27.08 8.25
N ALA A 149 10.77 25.84 8.67
CA ALA A 149 10.21 25.51 9.97
C ALA A 149 11.04 26.07 11.13
N ASP A 150 12.37 26.12 11.00
CA ASP A 150 13.25 26.71 12.01
C ASP A 150 13.05 28.21 12.13
N GLU A 151 12.80 28.94 11.04
CA GLU A 151 12.45 30.37 11.08
C GLU A 151 11.06 30.56 11.69
N LEU A 152 10.07 29.78 11.30
CA LEU A 152 8.72 29.84 11.86
C LEU A 152 8.72 29.54 13.37
N ARG A 153 9.57 28.63 13.83
CA ARG A 153 9.71 28.30 15.26
C ARG A 153 10.24 29.49 16.07
N LYS A 154 11.09 30.33 15.50
CA LYS A 154 11.54 31.58 16.15
C LYS A 154 10.43 32.62 16.29
N MET A 155 9.43 32.57 15.40
CA MET A 155 8.27 33.47 15.45
C MET A 155 7.22 33.01 16.49
N GLN A 156 7.25 31.76 16.93
CA GLN A 156 6.30 31.26 17.93
C GLN A 156 6.40 32.06 19.23
N SER A 157 5.24 32.51 19.71
CA SER A 157 5.07 33.27 20.94
C SER A 157 3.75 32.90 21.60
N HIS A 158 3.36 33.64 22.66
CA HIS A 158 2.05 33.48 23.24
C HIS A 158 0.90 33.81 22.26
N ASP A 159 1.12 34.78 21.37
CA ASP A 159 0.13 35.33 20.45
C ASP A 159 0.35 34.84 18.98
N THR A 160 1.35 33.98 18.75
CA THR A 160 1.69 33.45 17.42
C THR A 160 1.90 31.94 17.48
N PHE A 161 1.10 31.20 16.74
CA PHE A 161 1.16 29.75 16.65
C PHE A 161 1.50 29.33 15.20
N CYS A 162 2.50 28.45 15.06
CA CYS A 162 2.94 27.96 13.76
C CYS A 162 2.76 26.45 13.65
N ALA A 163 2.26 25.99 12.51
CA ALA A 163 2.04 24.58 12.22
C ALA A 163 2.43 24.23 10.79
N ARG A 164 2.81 22.98 10.55
CA ARG A 164 2.89 22.40 9.22
C ARG A 164 1.58 21.72 8.90
N TYR A 165 0.90 22.17 7.84
CA TYR A 165 -0.37 21.61 7.41
C TYR A 165 -0.18 20.30 6.65
N GLY A 166 0.84 20.22 5.81
CA GLY A 166 1.24 19.03 5.05
C GLY A 166 2.11 19.42 3.85
N GLY A 167 2.93 18.48 3.35
CA GLY A 167 3.80 18.75 2.21
C GLY A 167 4.71 19.96 2.45
N ASP A 168 4.52 21.00 1.65
CA ASP A 168 5.21 22.29 1.63
C ASP A 168 4.37 23.45 2.21
N GLU A 169 3.18 23.12 2.78
CA GLU A 169 2.23 24.11 3.33
C GLU A 169 2.42 24.31 4.84
N PHE A 170 2.47 25.57 5.27
CA PHE A 170 2.52 25.99 6.67
C PHE A 170 1.36 26.94 6.98
N ILE A 171 0.92 26.93 8.23
CA ILE A 171 -0.11 27.85 8.71
C ILE A 171 0.41 28.57 9.94
N ILE A 172 0.21 29.88 9.97
CA ILE A 172 0.55 30.76 11.07
C ILE A 172 -0.74 31.41 11.56
N ILE A 173 -0.94 31.40 12.86
CA ILE A 173 -2.12 31.99 13.51
C ILE A 173 -1.62 33.10 14.42
N TYR A 174 -2.23 34.26 14.31
CA TYR A 174 -1.96 35.45 15.12
C TYR A 174 -3.18 35.80 15.94
N GLU A 175 -3.02 35.87 17.26
CA GLU A 175 -4.04 36.36 18.21
C GLU A 175 -3.65 37.76 18.67
N TYR A 176 -4.34 38.80 18.18
CA TYR A 176 -4.05 40.17 18.52
C TYR A 176 -4.91 40.63 19.69
N LYS A 177 -4.29 41.41 20.61
CA LYS A 177 -5.07 42.20 21.59
C LYS A 177 -5.57 43.45 20.87
N THR A 178 -6.87 43.69 20.95
CA THR A 178 -7.43 45.03 20.66
C THR A 178 -7.16 45.91 21.89
N GLU A 179 -6.44 47.03 21.73
CA GLU A 179 -6.32 48.05 22.76
C GLU A 179 -7.63 48.73 23.05
#